data_75efd6841ea3600719eea14df85cb061
#
_entry.id   75efd6841ea3600719eea14df85cb061
#
_cell.length_a   1.000
_cell.length_b   1.000
_cell.length_c   1.000
_cell.angle_alpha   90.00
_cell.angle_beta   90.00
_cell.angle_gamma   90.00
#
_symmetry.space_group_name_H-M   'P 1'
#
loop_
_entity.id
_entity.type
_entity.pdbx_description
1 polymer ?
#
loop_
_entity_poly.entity_id
_entity_poly.type
_entity_poly.pdbx_seq_one_letter_code
_entity_poly.pdbx_strand_id
1 'polypeptide(L)'
;MKVGRWKVLGLAGALALGYVVSGEAAQIKVDDKTWANFGLNMKIWYKNKDKTKSTDDWRKNEFSVGNAKIYFTGQVAPLFQFYGEFDQEKAKDQKDVVGEAGINLAFAKEFQVLAGKIRKSFTRANISSGYALLIPTGYFFNPQGASGKVTDIFTYDGNADVGLMVHGDLGGGVFTYRAGLFNVDERVKQYKDFEFNARVEFQPLMLGFKPESAATITAKVADTYLGKKDVFTIGLGFMSKKKNIEGVDKTVDGWTVDALFEKKFGNVVPNLQVGYVGIKNTHKVGSTYEDSKAWYVQGQLLYDQVVGLGKPAIAVRFDSTENDKFFDGKDAKLNRIGVAFNYYLKGQAARISLGFDNAKYKDGSKDQLEANGYRRSITDWYLYLQSQF
;
A
#
# COMPACT_ATOMS: atom_id res chain seq x y z
N MET A 1 -46.31 -15.55 -4.80
CA MET A 1 -46.06 -14.49 -3.78
C MET A 1 -45.26 -13.37 -4.42
N LYS A 2 -45.90 -12.25 -4.73
CA LYS A 2 -45.23 -11.06 -5.32
C LYS A 2 -44.66 -10.21 -4.18
N VAL A 3 -43.37 -10.31 -3.90
CA VAL A 3 -42.70 -9.41 -2.99
C VAL A 3 -42.45 -8.11 -3.75
N GLY A 4 -43.11 -7.02 -3.29
CA GLY A 4 -43.20 -5.79 -4.03
C GLY A 4 -41.85 -5.07 -4.21
N ARG A 5 -41.52 -4.79 -5.46
CA ARG A 5 -40.38 -3.98 -5.92
C ARG A 5 -40.23 -2.61 -5.22
N TRP A 6 -41.26 -2.14 -4.54
CA TRP A 6 -41.29 -0.83 -3.85
C TRP A 6 -40.56 -0.77 -2.51
N LYS A 7 -40.36 -1.91 -1.83
CA LYS A 7 -39.60 -1.95 -0.57
C LYS A 7 -38.08 -1.77 -0.76
N VAL A 8 -37.55 -2.18 -1.93
CA VAL A 8 -36.13 -2.03 -2.26
C VAL A 8 -35.79 -0.57 -2.63
N LEU A 9 -36.71 0.13 -3.32
CA LEU A 9 -36.54 1.55 -3.65
C LEU A 9 -36.67 2.48 -2.42
N GLY A 10 -37.49 2.10 -1.45
CA GLY A 10 -37.62 2.83 -0.18
C GLY A 10 -36.37 2.75 0.68
N LEU A 11 -35.68 1.60 0.66
CA LEU A 11 -34.40 1.43 1.40
C LEU A 11 -33.25 2.20 0.77
N ALA A 12 -33.18 2.24 -0.57
CA ALA A 12 -32.19 3.06 -1.30
C ALA A 12 -32.41 4.57 -1.13
N GLY A 13 -33.66 5.01 -1.06
CA GLY A 13 -34.01 6.42 -0.81
C GLY A 13 -33.75 6.87 0.63
N ALA A 14 -33.95 5.99 1.61
CA ALA A 14 -33.65 6.29 3.02
C ALA A 14 -32.14 6.35 3.31
N LEU A 15 -31.31 5.60 2.55
CA LEU A 15 -29.85 5.68 2.61
C LEU A 15 -29.29 7.00 2.05
N ALA A 16 -30.00 7.67 1.13
CA ALA A 16 -29.55 8.90 0.48
C ALA A 16 -29.85 10.18 1.29
N LEU A 17 -30.76 10.16 2.26
CA LEU A 17 -31.23 11.36 2.96
C LEU A 17 -30.91 11.43 4.45
N GLY A 18 -30.23 10.47 5.01
CA GLY A 18 -30.15 10.30 6.46
C GLY A 18 -28.85 10.56 7.18
N TYR A 19 -27.70 10.88 6.55
CA TYR A 19 -26.46 11.11 7.32
C TYR A 19 -25.42 11.98 6.58
N VAL A 20 -25.59 13.28 6.67
CA VAL A 20 -24.52 14.26 6.36
C VAL A 20 -24.13 14.97 7.66
N VAL A 21 -23.64 14.25 8.66
CA VAL A 21 -22.96 14.87 9.83
C VAL A 21 -22.05 13.88 10.56
N SER A 22 -21.10 13.32 9.90
CA SER A 22 -19.80 12.86 10.48
C SER A 22 -19.15 12.04 9.40
N GLY A 23 -17.93 12.31 8.99
CA GLY A 23 -17.23 11.52 7.97
C GLY A 23 -16.92 10.09 8.43
N GLU A 24 -17.92 9.37 8.86
CA GLU A 24 -17.92 7.95 9.20
C GLU A 24 -18.69 7.20 8.12
N ALA A 25 -18.21 6.01 7.75
CA ALA A 25 -18.90 5.13 6.81
C ALA A 25 -20.37 4.92 7.23
N ALA A 26 -21.28 4.93 6.27
CA ALA A 26 -22.68 4.66 6.55
C ALA A 26 -22.82 3.23 7.09
N GLN A 27 -23.41 3.08 8.29
CA GLN A 27 -23.61 1.81 8.94
C GLN A 27 -25.05 1.34 8.84
N ILE A 28 -25.24 0.10 8.38
CA ILE A 28 -26.50 -0.65 8.52
C ILE A 28 -26.27 -1.65 9.64
N LYS A 29 -27.04 -1.53 10.73
CA LYS A 29 -26.93 -2.42 11.88
C LYS A 29 -28.28 -3.14 12.05
N VAL A 30 -28.27 -4.47 11.97
CA VAL A 30 -29.43 -5.32 12.26
C VAL A 30 -29.45 -5.64 13.77
N ASP A 31 -28.29 -6.04 14.31
CA ASP A 31 -28.03 -6.26 15.72
C ASP A 31 -26.52 -6.11 16.01
N ASP A 32 -26.06 -6.42 17.26
CA ASP A 32 -24.65 -6.27 17.62
C ASP A 32 -23.70 -7.27 16.92
N LYS A 33 -24.25 -8.31 16.30
CA LYS A 33 -23.50 -9.37 15.61
C LYS A 33 -23.62 -9.30 14.10
N THR A 34 -24.58 -8.49 13.59
CA THR A 34 -24.92 -8.40 12.16
C THR A 34 -24.96 -6.94 11.75
N TRP A 35 -23.97 -6.52 10.98
CA TRP A 35 -23.82 -5.13 10.53
C TRP A 35 -23.05 -5.04 9.23
N ALA A 36 -23.22 -3.93 8.53
CA ALA A 36 -22.40 -3.57 7.37
C ALA A 36 -22.10 -2.07 7.35
N ASN A 37 -20.88 -1.70 7.01
CA ASN A 37 -20.45 -0.33 6.79
C ASN A 37 -20.18 -0.12 5.30
N PHE A 38 -20.54 1.04 4.79
CA PHE A 38 -20.29 1.47 3.42
C PHE A 38 -19.59 2.82 3.43
N GLY A 39 -18.61 2.98 2.58
CA GLY A 39 -17.89 4.25 2.50
C GLY A 39 -17.34 4.52 1.11
N LEU A 40 -16.85 5.74 0.93
CA LEU A 40 -16.23 6.24 -0.29
C LEU A 40 -14.83 6.72 0.01
N ASN A 41 -13.90 6.32 -0.83
CA ASN A 41 -12.52 6.82 -0.81
C ASN A 41 -12.22 7.54 -2.12
N MET A 42 -11.68 8.76 -2.04
CA MET A 42 -11.31 9.55 -3.21
C MET A 42 -9.93 10.17 -3.05
N LYS A 43 -9.15 10.14 -4.14
CA LYS A 43 -7.86 10.81 -4.26
C LYS A 43 -7.84 11.64 -5.54
N ILE A 44 -7.53 12.92 -5.40
CA ILE A 44 -7.42 13.85 -6.52
C ILE A 44 -6.01 14.41 -6.51
N TRP A 45 -5.41 14.52 -7.70
CA TRP A 45 -4.08 15.03 -7.91
C TRP A 45 -4.08 16.20 -8.88
N TYR A 46 -3.28 17.20 -8.56
CA TYR A 46 -2.64 18.04 -9.55
C TYR A 46 -1.14 17.71 -9.55
N LYS A 47 -0.57 17.41 -10.70
CA LYS A 47 0.85 17.08 -10.87
C LYS A 47 1.48 18.03 -11.87
N ASN A 48 2.63 18.58 -11.50
CA ASN A 48 3.54 19.27 -12.39
C ASN A 48 4.73 18.34 -12.63
N LYS A 49 4.61 17.50 -13.68
CA LYS A 49 5.59 16.48 -14.06
C LYS A 49 6.77 17.11 -14.76
N ASP A 50 7.97 16.68 -14.42
CA ASP A 50 9.19 17.13 -15.09
C ASP A 50 9.26 16.58 -16.53
N LYS A 51 10.14 17.18 -17.32
CA LYS A 51 10.50 16.68 -18.67
C LYS A 51 11.13 15.30 -18.53
N THR A 52 10.75 14.38 -19.41
CA THR A 52 11.34 13.05 -19.48
C THR A 52 12.54 12.97 -20.41
N LYS A 53 12.51 13.73 -21.52
CA LYS A 53 13.61 13.84 -22.48
C LYS A 53 14.31 15.18 -22.36
N SER A 54 15.56 15.22 -22.74
CA SER A 54 16.35 16.45 -22.79
C SER A 54 15.85 17.46 -23.83
N THR A 55 15.18 16.94 -24.88
CA THR A 55 14.60 17.72 -25.98
C THR A 55 13.21 18.27 -25.69
N ASP A 56 12.56 17.85 -24.58
CA ASP A 56 11.24 18.36 -24.23
C ASP A 56 11.34 19.83 -23.78
N ASP A 57 10.43 20.69 -24.28
CA ASP A 57 10.49 22.14 -24.02
C ASP A 57 9.80 22.57 -22.74
N TRP A 58 8.86 21.76 -22.22
CA TRP A 58 8.03 22.13 -21.06
C TRP A 58 7.79 20.99 -20.08
N ARG A 59 7.43 21.36 -18.85
CA ARG A 59 6.86 20.47 -17.85
C ARG A 59 5.38 20.20 -18.15
N LYS A 60 4.93 18.97 -17.90
CA LYS A 60 3.52 18.58 -18.11
C LYS A 60 2.71 18.85 -16.86
N ASN A 61 1.62 19.61 -16.98
CA ASN A 61 0.61 19.82 -15.95
C ASN A 61 -0.55 18.84 -16.15
N GLU A 62 -1.02 18.21 -15.08
CA GLU A 62 -2.05 17.19 -15.16
C GLU A 62 -2.93 17.19 -13.90
N PHE A 63 -4.25 17.27 -14.11
CA PHE A 63 -5.21 16.88 -13.08
C PHE A 63 -5.62 15.42 -13.28
N SER A 64 -5.72 14.66 -12.21
CA SER A 64 -6.17 13.27 -12.29
C SER A 64 -6.94 12.86 -11.04
N VAL A 65 -7.93 11.99 -11.23
CA VAL A 65 -8.51 11.19 -10.16
C VAL A 65 -7.63 9.96 -10.01
N GLY A 66 -6.80 9.94 -8.98
CA GLY A 66 -5.88 8.83 -8.75
C GLY A 66 -6.60 7.60 -8.18
N ASN A 67 -7.77 7.80 -7.58
CA ASN A 67 -8.55 6.71 -7.01
C ASN A 67 -9.95 7.21 -6.65
N ALA A 68 -10.96 6.45 -6.98
CA ALA A 68 -12.32 6.63 -6.50
C ALA A 68 -12.89 5.24 -6.21
N LYS A 69 -13.01 4.90 -4.92
CA LYS A 69 -13.41 3.58 -4.45
C LYS A 69 -14.68 3.64 -3.63
N ILE A 70 -15.60 2.75 -3.93
CA ILE A 70 -16.65 2.37 -2.98
C ILE A 70 -16.13 1.17 -2.21
N TYR A 71 -16.19 1.22 -0.89
CA TYR A 71 -15.80 0.10 -0.04
C TYR A 71 -16.91 -0.27 0.93
N PHE A 72 -16.89 -1.51 1.35
CA PHE A 72 -17.77 -2.04 2.37
C PHE A 72 -17.00 -2.98 3.29
N THR A 73 -17.43 -3.04 4.54
CA THR A 73 -17.00 -4.04 5.53
C THR A 73 -18.23 -4.50 6.29
N GLY A 74 -18.26 -5.74 6.76
CA GLY A 74 -19.41 -6.19 7.52
C GLY A 74 -19.17 -7.49 8.25
N GLN A 75 -20.17 -7.85 9.04
CA GLN A 75 -20.23 -9.08 9.81
C GLN A 75 -21.65 -9.64 9.76
N VAL A 76 -21.82 -10.89 9.38
CA VAL A 76 -23.11 -11.61 9.43
C VAL A 76 -23.24 -12.49 10.66
N ALA A 77 -22.10 -12.82 11.29
CA ALA A 77 -21.97 -13.50 12.57
C ALA A 77 -20.57 -13.20 13.12
N PRO A 78 -20.31 -13.32 14.44
CA PRO A 78 -18.98 -13.07 15.02
C PRO A 78 -17.84 -13.82 14.33
N LEU A 79 -18.11 -15.05 13.87
CA LEU A 79 -17.16 -15.85 13.11
C LEU A 79 -17.00 -15.37 11.67
N PHE A 80 -18.04 -14.80 11.03
CA PHE A 80 -18.10 -14.58 9.59
C PHE A 80 -18.12 -13.09 9.27
N GLN A 81 -17.00 -12.58 8.80
CA GLN A 81 -16.79 -11.18 8.43
C GLN A 81 -16.45 -11.09 6.94
N PHE A 82 -16.73 -9.93 6.33
CA PHE A 82 -16.44 -9.71 4.92
C PHE A 82 -16.06 -8.27 4.65
N TYR A 83 -15.29 -8.06 3.59
CA TYR A 83 -14.99 -6.73 3.06
C TYR A 83 -14.83 -6.75 1.55
N GLY A 84 -14.94 -5.58 0.95
CA GLY A 84 -14.64 -5.40 -0.46
C GLY A 84 -14.48 -3.95 -0.84
N GLU A 85 -13.83 -3.72 -1.98
CA GLU A 85 -13.70 -2.41 -2.60
C GLU A 85 -13.80 -2.50 -4.12
N PHE A 86 -14.59 -1.60 -4.71
CA PHE A 86 -14.67 -1.36 -6.15
C PHE A 86 -13.83 -0.13 -6.49
N ASP A 87 -12.90 -0.26 -7.42
CA ASP A 87 -11.95 0.78 -7.79
C ASP A 87 -12.16 1.24 -9.24
N GLN A 88 -12.54 2.50 -9.42
CA GLN A 88 -12.77 3.08 -10.75
C GLN A 88 -11.48 3.08 -11.62
N GLU A 89 -10.31 3.25 -11.03
CA GLU A 89 -9.06 3.27 -11.81
C GLU A 89 -8.83 1.95 -12.53
N LYS A 90 -9.19 0.84 -11.89
CA LYS A 90 -9.12 -0.51 -12.48
C LYS A 90 -10.19 -0.76 -13.53
N ALA A 91 -11.33 -0.07 -13.45
CA ALA A 91 -12.40 -0.17 -14.43
C ALA A 91 -11.99 0.33 -15.84
N LYS A 92 -11.03 1.25 -15.93
CA LYS A 92 -10.52 1.77 -17.21
C LYS A 92 -9.87 0.69 -18.06
N ASP A 93 -9.22 -0.27 -17.43
CA ASP A 93 -8.52 -1.35 -18.13
C ASP A 93 -9.43 -2.56 -18.43
N GLN A 94 -10.74 -2.47 -18.15
CA GLN A 94 -11.81 -3.45 -18.38
C GLN A 94 -11.58 -4.87 -17.81
N LYS A 95 -10.59 -5.05 -16.96
CA LYS A 95 -10.18 -6.39 -16.53
C LYS A 95 -10.58 -6.77 -15.12
N ASP A 96 -10.74 -5.83 -14.21
CA ASP A 96 -11.07 -6.15 -12.83
C ASP A 96 -11.40 -4.89 -12.02
N VAL A 97 -12.68 -4.63 -11.81
CA VAL A 97 -13.16 -3.50 -10.99
C VAL A 97 -13.00 -3.76 -9.49
N VAL A 98 -12.74 -5.00 -9.09
CA VAL A 98 -12.54 -5.37 -7.70
C VAL A 98 -11.09 -5.07 -7.31
N GLY A 99 -10.90 -4.10 -6.44
CA GLY A 99 -9.60 -3.77 -5.85
C GLY A 99 -9.14 -4.89 -4.91
N GLU A 100 -9.90 -5.10 -3.87
CA GLU A 100 -9.75 -6.18 -2.89
C GLU A 100 -11.15 -6.65 -2.47
N ALA A 101 -11.30 -7.94 -2.15
CA ALA A 101 -12.51 -8.49 -1.55
C ALA A 101 -12.17 -9.79 -0.81
N GLY A 102 -12.71 -9.98 0.38
CA GLY A 102 -12.39 -11.15 1.19
C GLY A 102 -13.47 -11.50 2.21
N ILE A 103 -13.43 -12.75 2.61
CA ILE A 103 -14.19 -13.30 3.74
C ILE A 103 -13.17 -13.67 4.81
N ASN A 104 -13.38 -13.16 6.04
CA ASN A 104 -12.57 -13.46 7.20
C ASN A 104 -13.35 -14.34 8.18
N LEU A 105 -12.83 -15.52 8.47
CA LEU A 105 -13.32 -16.41 9.52
C LEU A 105 -12.55 -16.13 10.81
N ALA A 106 -13.18 -15.39 11.73
CA ALA A 106 -12.58 -14.93 12.98
C ALA A 106 -12.82 -15.92 14.14
N PHE A 107 -12.09 -17.03 14.18
CA PHE A 107 -12.23 -18.06 15.24
C PHE A 107 -11.80 -17.53 16.60
N ALA A 108 -10.66 -16.82 16.65
CA ALA A 108 -10.11 -16.16 17.81
C ALA A 108 -9.23 -14.98 17.34
N LYS A 109 -8.77 -14.13 18.26
CA LYS A 109 -7.78 -13.10 17.93
C LYS A 109 -6.44 -13.71 17.51
N GLU A 110 -6.12 -14.86 18.07
CA GLU A 110 -4.92 -15.62 17.81
C GLU A 110 -4.97 -16.39 16.49
N PHE A 111 -6.17 -16.65 15.95
CA PHE A 111 -6.33 -17.45 14.75
C PHE A 111 -7.53 -17.01 13.93
N GLN A 112 -7.27 -16.50 12.75
CA GLN A 112 -8.23 -16.09 11.75
C GLN A 112 -7.82 -16.60 10.37
N VAL A 113 -8.79 -16.80 9.48
CA VAL A 113 -8.58 -17.27 8.11
C VAL A 113 -9.23 -16.28 7.16
N LEU A 114 -8.44 -15.63 6.31
CA LEU A 114 -8.90 -14.68 5.31
C LEU A 114 -8.74 -15.26 3.92
N ALA A 115 -9.82 -15.32 3.14
CA ALA A 115 -9.83 -15.82 1.77
C ALA A 115 -10.42 -14.79 0.80
N GLY A 116 -9.86 -14.68 -0.40
CA GLY A 116 -10.34 -13.79 -1.44
C GLY A 116 -9.20 -13.12 -2.21
N LYS A 117 -9.48 -11.99 -2.86
CA LYS A 117 -8.46 -11.09 -3.40
C LYS A 117 -7.96 -10.18 -2.30
N ILE A 118 -6.88 -10.58 -1.67
CA ILE A 118 -6.39 -10.03 -0.41
C ILE A 118 -4.93 -9.59 -0.52
N ARG A 119 -4.49 -8.76 0.44
CA ARG A 119 -3.10 -8.28 0.49
C ARG A 119 -2.12 -9.42 0.72
N LYS A 120 -1.05 -9.42 -0.07
CA LYS A 120 0.13 -10.26 0.17
C LYS A 120 0.81 -9.80 1.46
N SER A 121 1.30 -10.74 2.25
CA SER A 121 1.90 -10.45 3.57
C SER A 121 3.41 -10.58 3.53
N PHE A 122 4.05 -9.90 2.59
CA PHE A 122 5.50 -9.92 2.44
C PHE A 122 6.14 -8.69 3.09
N THR A 123 6.06 -7.52 2.47
CA THR A 123 6.66 -6.30 3.00
C THR A 123 5.65 -5.47 3.79
N ARG A 124 6.13 -4.48 4.56
CA ARG A 124 5.25 -3.47 5.15
C ARG A 124 4.49 -2.69 4.08
N ALA A 125 5.12 -2.39 2.94
CA ALA A 125 4.47 -1.72 1.82
C ALA A 125 3.27 -2.49 1.27
N ASN A 126 3.33 -3.84 1.23
CA ASN A 126 2.20 -4.67 0.82
C ASN A 126 0.99 -4.53 1.75
N ILE A 127 1.22 -4.54 3.07
CA ILE A 127 0.14 -4.53 4.07
C ILE A 127 -0.31 -3.12 4.48
N SER A 128 0.43 -2.06 4.11
CA SER A 128 0.07 -0.67 4.43
C SER A 128 -1.14 -0.20 3.65
N SER A 129 -2.08 0.46 4.35
CA SER A 129 -3.22 1.10 3.70
C SER A 129 -2.77 2.27 2.83
N GLY A 130 -3.16 2.29 1.56
CA GLY A 130 -2.85 3.39 0.64
C GLY A 130 -3.42 4.76 1.04
N TYR A 131 -4.33 4.80 2.03
CA TYR A 131 -4.89 6.04 2.58
C TYR A 131 -4.19 6.51 3.86
N ALA A 132 -3.23 5.74 4.38
CA ALA A 132 -2.47 6.07 5.58
C ALA A 132 -0.97 6.27 5.33
N LEU A 133 -0.56 6.45 4.09
CA LEU A 133 0.84 6.68 3.70
C LEU A 133 1.33 8.06 4.16
N LEU A 134 2.60 8.14 4.57
CA LEU A 134 3.24 9.42 4.92
C LEU A 134 3.45 10.30 3.68
N ILE A 135 3.96 9.71 2.60
CA ILE A 135 4.13 10.34 1.30
C ILE A 135 3.04 9.81 0.37
N PRO A 136 2.16 10.66 -0.17
CA PRO A 136 1.01 10.22 -0.99
C PRO A 136 1.37 9.39 -2.22
N THR A 137 2.56 9.60 -2.82
CA THR A 137 3.05 8.87 -4.00
C THR A 137 3.45 7.42 -3.71
N GLY A 138 3.44 6.99 -2.44
CA GLY A 138 3.67 5.61 -2.05
C GLY A 138 5.14 5.21 -1.92
N TYR A 139 5.38 3.89 -1.92
CA TYR A 139 6.69 3.30 -1.65
C TYR A 139 7.62 3.28 -2.87
N PHE A 140 7.11 3.37 -4.07
CA PHE A 140 7.89 3.36 -5.30
C PHE A 140 7.47 4.49 -6.23
N PHE A 141 8.46 5.22 -6.76
CA PHE A 141 8.26 6.29 -7.72
C PHE A 141 9.29 6.19 -8.85
N ASN A 142 8.86 5.74 -10.03
CA ASN A 142 9.69 5.58 -11.21
C ASN A 142 9.11 6.36 -12.41
N PRO A 143 9.42 7.66 -12.57
CA PRO A 143 8.83 8.51 -13.61
C PRO A 143 9.25 8.14 -15.04
N GLN A 144 10.39 7.46 -15.21
CA GLN A 144 10.84 6.97 -16.54
C GLN A 144 10.31 5.58 -16.87
N GLY A 145 9.63 4.90 -15.94
CA GLY A 145 9.04 3.60 -16.17
C GLY A 145 10.00 2.59 -16.83
N ALA A 146 9.56 1.98 -17.90
CA ALA A 146 10.34 0.97 -18.62
C ALA A 146 11.66 1.49 -19.22
N SER A 147 11.79 2.79 -19.51
CA SER A 147 13.03 3.37 -20.04
C SER A 147 14.18 3.32 -19.03
N GLY A 148 13.87 3.47 -17.74
CA GLY A 148 14.84 3.36 -16.63
C GLY A 148 15.10 1.92 -16.18
N LYS A 149 14.25 0.98 -16.59
CA LYS A 149 14.30 -0.47 -16.30
C LYS A 149 14.50 -0.85 -14.81
N VAL A 150 14.06 0.00 -13.91
CA VAL A 150 14.05 -0.29 -12.48
C VAL A 150 12.65 -0.80 -12.09
N THR A 151 12.59 -1.96 -11.44
CA THR A 151 11.34 -2.61 -11.01
C THR A 151 11.00 -2.25 -9.57
N ASP A 152 9.70 -2.21 -9.25
CA ASP A 152 9.25 -2.08 -7.87
C ASP A 152 9.58 -3.37 -7.09
N ILE A 153 10.39 -3.22 -6.04
CA ILE A 153 10.76 -4.31 -5.15
C ILE A 153 9.98 -4.24 -3.83
N PHE A 154 9.47 -3.06 -3.46
CA PHE A 154 8.70 -2.88 -2.22
C PHE A 154 7.35 -3.60 -2.26
N THR A 155 6.73 -3.69 -3.46
CA THR A 155 5.46 -4.38 -3.67
C THR A 155 5.58 -5.36 -4.84
N TYR A 156 6.65 -6.15 -4.83
CA TYR A 156 7.02 -7.04 -5.91
C TYR A 156 5.84 -7.89 -6.42
N ASP A 157 5.60 -7.82 -7.74
CA ASP A 157 4.46 -8.44 -8.43
C ASP A 157 3.07 -8.10 -7.83
N GLY A 158 2.94 -6.88 -7.29
CA GLY A 158 1.67 -6.31 -6.85
C GLY A 158 1.35 -6.50 -5.36
N ASN A 159 0.37 -5.75 -4.90
CA ASN A 159 -0.01 -5.69 -3.48
C ASN A 159 -0.99 -6.77 -3.05
N ALA A 160 -1.88 -7.21 -3.94
CA ALA A 160 -2.99 -8.12 -3.63
C ALA A 160 -3.17 -9.14 -4.74
N ASP A 161 -3.56 -10.35 -4.36
CA ASP A 161 -3.92 -11.41 -5.26
C ASP A 161 -4.98 -12.32 -4.65
N VAL A 162 -5.56 -13.23 -5.45
CA VAL A 162 -6.51 -14.24 -4.95
C VAL A 162 -5.73 -15.28 -4.17
N GLY A 163 -6.16 -15.53 -2.94
CA GLY A 163 -5.48 -16.47 -2.06
C GLY A 163 -6.19 -16.74 -0.75
N LEU A 164 -5.49 -17.47 0.10
CA LEU A 164 -5.88 -17.81 1.46
C LEU A 164 -4.75 -17.42 2.42
N MET A 165 -5.09 -16.77 3.53
CA MET A 165 -4.13 -16.35 4.55
C MET A 165 -4.64 -16.73 5.94
N VAL A 166 -3.78 -17.29 6.76
CA VAL A 166 -3.97 -17.37 8.21
C VAL A 166 -3.27 -16.19 8.88
N HIS A 167 -3.92 -15.59 9.88
CA HIS A 167 -3.39 -14.43 10.57
C HIS A 167 -3.92 -14.33 12.00
N GLY A 168 -3.24 -13.56 12.84
CA GLY A 168 -3.66 -13.36 14.20
C GLY A 168 -2.65 -12.63 15.08
N ASP A 169 -3.06 -12.42 16.34
CA ASP A 169 -2.30 -11.73 17.38
C ASP A 169 -1.98 -12.72 18.49
N LEU A 170 -0.70 -12.92 18.79
CA LEU A 170 -0.22 -13.79 19.87
C LEU A 170 0.28 -12.96 21.05
N GLY A 171 0.09 -13.48 22.26
CA GLY A 171 0.52 -12.80 23.49
C GLY A 171 -0.12 -11.41 23.66
N GLY A 172 -1.41 -11.28 23.32
CA GLY A 172 -2.12 -10.01 23.39
C GLY A 172 -1.65 -8.96 22.37
N GLY A 173 -0.98 -9.38 21.29
CA GLY A 173 -0.43 -8.52 20.24
C GLY A 173 1.05 -8.19 20.41
N VAL A 174 1.79 -8.86 21.30
CA VAL A 174 3.26 -8.81 21.35
C VAL A 174 3.85 -9.32 20.05
N PHE A 175 3.25 -10.38 19.50
CA PHE A 175 3.55 -10.88 18.18
C PHE A 175 2.28 -10.86 17.34
N THR A 176 2.42 -10.46 16.09
CA THR A 176 1.39 -10.66 15.06
C THR A 176 1.98 -11.48 13.93
N TYR A 177 1.15 -12.27 13.27
CA TYR A 177 1.58 -13.09 12.16
C TYR A 177 0.57 -13.09 11.02
N ARG A 178 1.07 -13.29 9.81
CA ARG A 178 0.30 -13.51 8.58
C ARG A 178 1.07 -14.52 7.74
N ALA A 179 0.40 -15.57 7.26
CA ALA A 179 0.98 -16.54 6.34
C ALA A 179 -0.06 -16.96 5.31
N GLY A 180 0.24 -16.88 4.04
CA GLY A 180 -0.73 -17.11 2.97
C GLY A 180 -0.16 -17.76 1.74
N LEU A 181 -1.08 -18.38 0.97
CA LEU A 181 -0.87 -18.90 -0.35
C LEU A 181 -1.70 -18.10 -1.34
N PHE A 182 -1.07 -17.65 -2.42
CA PHE A 182 -1.68 -16.79 -3.42
C PHE A 182 -1.50 -17.38 -4.81
N ASN A 183 -2.43 -17.10 -5.71
CA ASN A 183 -2.24 -17.42 -7.11
C ASN A 183 -1.01 -16.70 -7.66
N VAL A 184 -0.28 -17.36 -8.54
CA VAL A 184 0.71 -16.71 -9.38
C VAL A 184 -0.01 -16.16 -10.61
N ASP A 185 0.34 -14.96 -11.08
CA ASP A 185 -0.31 -14.20 -12.15
C ASP A 185 -0.84 -15.09 -13.31
N GLU A 186 -2.16 -15.12 -13.50
CA GLU A 186 -2.85 -15.92 -14.54
C GLU A 186 -2.44 -15.56 -15.98
N ARG A 187 -1.81 -14.39 -16.19
CA ARG A 187 -1.31 -13.99 -17.50
C ARG A 187 -0.20 -14.88 -18.02
N VAL A 188 0.42 -15.64 -17.15
CA VAL A 188 1.42 -16.65 -17.50
C VAL A 188 0.77 -18.02 -17.36
N LYS A 189 0.12 -18.54 -18.38
CA LYS A 189 -0.69 -19.77 -18.42
C LYS A 189 0.04 -21.09 -18.02
N GLN A 190 1.20 -21.02 -17.39
CA GLN A 190 2.08 -22.15 -17.13
C GLN A 190 2.34 -22.50 -15.66
N TYR A 191 1.77 -21.71 -14.68
CA TYR A 191 2.06 -22.00 -13.27
C TYR A 191 1.00 -22.83 -12.61
N LYS A 192 1.46 -23.99 -12.09
CA LYS A 192 0.69 -24.89 -11.25
C LYS A 192 0.92 -24.66 -9.75
N ASP A 193 1.83 -23.74 -9.42
CA ASP A 193 2.29 -23.50 -8.04
C ASP A 193 1.71 -22.20 -7.47
N PHE A 194 1.60 -22.14 -6.16
CA PHE A 194 1.21 -20.95 -5.43
C PHE A 194 2.44 -20.10 -5.05
N GLU A 195 2.21 -18.80 -4.86
CA GLU A 195 3.13 -17.91 -4.16
C GLU A 195 2.87 -18.05 -2.66
N PHE A 196 3.88 -18.38 -1.89
CA PHE A 196 3.85 -18.36 -0.44
C PHE A 196 4.37 -17.02 0.08
N ASN A 197 3.64 -16.42 1.03
CA ASN A 197 4.07 -15.22 1.76
C ASN A 197 3.88 -15.45 3.25
N ALA A 198 4.85 -15.03 4.05
CA ALA A 198 4.76 -15.03 5.50
C ALA A 198 5.36 -13.76 6.09
N ARG A 199 4.79 -13.30 7.19
CA ARG A 199 5.27 -12.15 7.95
C ARG A 199 4.99 -12.33 9.44
N VAL A 200 5.99 -12.01 10.26
CA VAL A 200 5.88 -11.94 11.71
C VAL A 200 6.31 -10.55 12.16
N GLU A 201 5.58 -9.97 13.10
CA GLU A 201 5.89 -8.67 13.69
C GLU A 201 6.01 -8.80 15.20
N PHE A 202 7.07 -8.22 15.76
CA PHE A 202 7.28 -8.09 17.19
C PHE A 202 6.97 -6.67 17.63
N GLN A 203 6.23 -6.55 18.74
CA GLN A 203 5.77 -5.29 19.31
C GLN A 203 6.02 -5.28 20.81
N PRO A 204 6.93 -4.44 21.33
CA PRO A 204 7.32 -4.44 22.74
C PRO A 204 6.27 -3.73 23.62
N LEU A 205 5.09 -4.33 23.78
CA LEU A 205 3.98 -3.77 24.54
C LEU A 205 4.34 -3.49 26.00
N MET A 206 5.30 -4.25 26.57
CA MET A 206 5.85 -4.04 27.89
C MET A 206 6.50 -2.66 28.08
N LEU A 207 6.87 -1.98 27.01
CA LEU A 207 7.41 -0.61 27.03
C LEU A 207 6.33 0.47 26.87
N GLY A 208 5.04 0.09 26.98
CA GLY A 208 3.89 1.00 26.93
C GLY A 208 3.35 1.26 25.52
N PHE A 209 3.90 0.61 24.47
CA PHE A 209 3.37 0.69 23.11
C PHE A 209 2.06 -0.09 22.95
N LYS A 210 1.30 0.27 21.93
CA LYS A 210 0.03 -0.38 21.55
C LYS A 210 0.22 -1.23 20.30
N PRO A 211 -0.49 -2.35 20.15
CA PRO A 211 -0.31 -3.25 19.02
C PRO A 211 -0.85 -2.68 17.71
N GLU A 212 -0.19 -3.04 16.62
CA GLU A 212 -0.71 -3.03 15.25
C GLU A 212 -1.32 -4.42 15.00
N SER A 213 -2.59 -4.60 15.36
CA SER A 213 -3.24 -5.91 15.28
C SER A 213 -3.30 -6.45 13.85
N ALA A 214 -2.96 -7.73 13.68
CA ALA A 214 -3.25 -8.49 12.47
C ALA A 214 -4.67 -9.07 12.50
N ALA A 215 -5.27 -9.23 13.69
CA ALA A 215 -6.61 -9.79 13.88
C ALA A 215 -7.72 -8.79 13.51
N THR A 216 -7.70 -8.31 12.27
CA THR A 216 -8.68 -7.38 11.70
C THR A 216 -9.24 -7.95 10.40
N ILE A 217 -10.44 -7.52 10.01
CA ILE A 217 -11.14 -8.00 8.79
C ILE A 217 -10.26 -7.93 7.54
N THR A 218 -9.39 -6.93 7.43
CA THR A 218 -8.54 -6.72 6.24
C THR A 218 -7.08 -7.09 6.47
N ALA A 219 -6.68 -7.38 7.71
CA ALA A 219 -5.29 -7.61 8.13
C ALA A 219 -4.28 -6.50 7.71
N LYS A 220 -4.77 -5.27 7.43
CA LYS A 220 -3.96 -4.10 7.01
C LYS A 220 -3.46 -3.31 8.21
N VAL A 221 -2.37 -2.58 7.99
CA VAL A 221 -1.78 -1.62 8.93
C VAL A 221 -1.75 -0.21 8.34
N ALA A 222 -1.35 0.78 9.12
CA ALA A 222 -1.17 2.17 8.69
C ALA A 222 0.29 2.59 8.79
N ASP A 223 0.73 3.53 7.95
CA ASP A 223 2.05 4.13 8.09
C ASP A 223 2.10 5.16 9.24
N THR A 224 0.97 5.70 9.63
CA THR A 224 0.85 6.60 10.78
C THR A 224 -0.51 6.49 11.46
N TYR A 225 -0.52 6.59 12.75
CA TYR A 225 -1.71 6.64 13.61
C TYR A 225 -2.04 8.06 14.07
N LEU A 226 -1.24 9.05 13.64
CA LEU A 226 -1.41 10.48 13.95
C LEU A 226 -1.48 10.77 15.45
N GLY A 227 -0.68 10.04 16.24
CA GLY A 227 -0.62 10.18 17.70
C GLY A 227 -1.83 9.60 18.47
N LYS A 228 -2.74 8.89 17.80
CA LYS A 228 -3.88 8.21 18.47
C LYS A 228 -3.42 7.02 19.30
N LYS A 229 -2.28 6.44 18.96
CA LYS A 229 -1.60 5.39 19.75
C LYS A 229 -0.09 5.45 19.51
N ASP A 230 0.67 5.15 20.57
CA ASP A 230 2.11 4.96 20.45
C ASP A 230 2.37 3.55 19.93
N VAL A 231 3.19 3.42 18.90
CA VAL A 231 3.46 2.13 18.22
C VAL A 231 4.96 1.95 18.04
N PHE A 232 5.44 0.76 18.32
CA PHE A 232 6.76 0.30 17.89
C PHE A 232 6.62 -1.13 17.37
N THR A 233 6.96 -1.35 16.12
CA THR A 233 6.84 -2.64 15.42
C THR A 233 8.14 -2.94 14.71
N ILE A 234 8.62 -4.18 14.84
CA ILE A 234 9.73 -4.74 14.04
C ILE A 234 9.14 -5.91 13.26
N GLY A 235 9.24 -5.87 11.92
CA GLY A 235 8.67 -6.86 11.02
C GLY A 235 9.74 -7.65 10.28
N LEU A 236 9.49 -8.96 10.12
CA LEU A 236 10.25 -9.87 9.26
C LEU A 236 9.27 -10.51 8.28
N GLY A 237 9.59 -10.51 7.00
CA GLY A 237 8.78 -11.12 5.96
C GLY A 237 9.59 -12.03 5.05
N PHE A 238 8.88 -13.02 4.49
CA PHE A 238 9.42 -13.97 3.53
C PHE A 238 8.41 -14.18 2.41
N MET A 239 8.90 -14.38 1.18
CA MET A 239 8.11 -14.84 0.04
C MET A 239 8.86 -15.87 -0.76
N SER A 240 8.14 -16.81 -1.36
CA SER A 240 8.67 -17.78 -2.32
C SER A 240 7.64 -18.09 -3.39
N LYS A 241 8.06 -18.09 -4.64
CA LYS A 241 7.23 -18.50 -5.78
C LYS A 241 8.07 -19.03 -6.91
N LYS A 242 7.47 -19.85 -7.78
CA LYS A 242 8.06 -20.15 -9.08
C LYS A 242 7.66 -19.08 -10.09
N LYS A 243 8.59 -18.69 -10.92
CA LYS A 243 8.37 -17.73 -12.02
C LYS A 243 9.09 -18.20 -13.26
N ASN A 244 8.42 -18.14 -14.41
CA ASN A 244 9.08 -18.33 -15.70
C ASN A 244 9.83 -17.06 -16.08
N ILE A 245 11.12 -17.14 -16.15
CA ILE A 245 11.98 -16.04 -16.56
C ILE A 245 12.64 -16.45 -17.87
N GLU A 246 12.16 -15.86 -18.97
CA GLU A 246 12.67 -16.14 -20.32
C GLU A 246 12.68 -17.63 -20.69
N GLY A 247 11.58 -18.32 -20.42
CA GLY A 247 11.38 -19.73 -20.79
C GLY A 247 11.90 -20.75 -19.77
N VAL A 248 12.51 -20.32 -18.66
CA VAL A 248 13.02 -21.19 -17.61
C VAL A 248 12.32 -20.93 -16.28
N ASP A 249 11.79 -21.99 -15.66
CA ASP A 249 11.17 -21.90 -14.34
C ASP A 249 12.24 -21.75 -13.27
N LYS A 250 12.13 -20.68 -12.49
CA LYS A 250 13.04 -20.37 -11.37
C LYS A 250 12.24 -20.11 -10.09
N THR A 251 12.79 -20.52 -8.98
CA THR A 251 12.30 -20.09 -7.67
C THR A 251 12.81 -18.68 -7.40
N VAL A 252 11.88 -17.78 -7.14
CA VAL A 252 12.13 -16.40 -6.71
C VAL A 252 11.83 -16.36 -5.22
N ASP A 253 12.85 -16.11 -4.41
CA ASP A 253 12.77 -16.03 -2.97
C ASP A 253 13.03 -14.59 -2.51
N GLY A 254 12.19 -14.09 -1.61
CA GLY A 254 12.36 -12.76 -1.05
C GLY A 254 12.36 -12.77 0.47
N TRP A 255 13.07 -11.81 1.05
CA TRP A 255 13.03 -11.52 2.48
C TRP A 255 13.01 -10.02 2.73
N THR A 256 12.47 -9.63 3.86
CA THR A 256 12.41 -8.23 4.28
C THR A 256 12.56 -8.11 5.78
N VAL A 257 13.15 -7.00 6.19
CA VAL A 257 13.13 -6.51 7.57
C VAL A 257 12.70 -5.06 7.57
N ASP A 258 11.83 -4.69 8.48
CA ASP A 258 11.40 -3.32 8.64
C ASP A 258 11.08 -2.99 10.10
N ALA A 259 11.04 -1.68 10.40
CA ALA A 259 10.59 -1.17 11.68
C ALA A 259 9.78 0.10 11.51
N LEU A 260 8.81 0.29 12.39
CA LEU A 260 8.04 1.52 12.56
C LEU A 260 8.07 1.93 14.02
N PHE A 261 8.34 3.22 14.25
CA PHE A 261 8.19 3.88 15.53
C PHE A 261 7.31 5.11 15.38
N GLU A 262 6.24 5.22 16.17
CA GLU A 262 5.46 6.45 16.33
C GLU A 262 5.14 6.63 17.80
N LYS A 263 5.42 7.80 18.36
CA LYS A 263 5.12 8.11 19.75
C LYS A 263 4.76 9.58 19.90
N LYS A 264 3.75 9.85 20.74
CA LYS A 264 3.34 11.22 21.03
C LYS A 264 4.14 11.79 22.21
N PHE A 265 4.75 12.95 22.00
CA PHE A 265 5.45 13.73 23.01
C PHE A 265 4.80 15.12 23.11
N GLY A 266 3.91 15.33 24.08
CA GLY A 266 3.12 16.54 24.17
C GLY A 266 2.30 16.79 22.91
N ASN A 267 2.61 17.86 22.19
CA ASN A 267 1.91 18.24 20.95
C ASN A 267 2.66 17.78 19.69
N VAL A 268 3.71 17.01 19.82
CA VAL A 268 4.53 16.56 18.69
C VAL A 268 4.49 15.04 18.59
N VAL A 269 4.29 14.54 17.36
CA VAL A 269 4.24 13.11 17.07
C VAL A 269 5.29 12.78 15.99
N PRO A 270 6.52 12.41 16.40
CA PRO A 270 7.48 11.83 15.47
C PRO A 270 7.04 10.44 15.05
N ASN A 271 7.19 10.16 13.76
CA ASN A 271 7.06 8.85 13.13
C ASN A 271 8.35 8.58 12.35
N LEU A 272 8.92 7.41 12.52
CA LEU A 272 10.10 6.94 11.79
C LEU A 272 9.87 5.51 11.30
N GLN A 273 10.20 5.26 10.06
CA GLN A 273 10.12 3.94 9.45
C GLN A 273 11.38 3.66 8.65
N VAL A 274 11.83 2.44 8.72
CA VAL A 274 12.95 1.92 7.93
C VAL A 274 12.57 0.54 7.38
N GLY A 275 13.10 0.19 6.22
CA GLY A 275 12.89 -1.15 5.68
C GLY A 275 13.94 -1.50 4.62
N TYR A 276 14.21 -2.79 4.53
CA TYR A 276 15.05 -3.41 3.52
C TYR A 276 14.34 -4.63 2.93
N VAL A 277 14.48 -4.81 1.62
CA VAL A 277 13.93 -5.93 0.86
C VAL A 277 15.03 -6.48 -0.04
N GLY A 278 15.23 -7.78 -0.01
CA GLY A 278 16.09 -8.51 -0.95
C GLY A 278 15.29 -9.62 -1.63
N ILE A 279 15.40 -9.74 -2.95
CA ILE A 279 14.71 -10.76 -3.74
C ILE A 279 15.72 -11.41 -4.71
N LYS A 280 15.80 -12.73 -4.66
CA LYS A 280 16.68 -13.54 -5.51
C LYS A 280 16.01 -13.89 -6.84
N ASN A 281 16.82 -14.03 -7.89
CA ASN A 281 16.40 -14.51 -9.20
C ASN A 281 15.28 -13.67 -9.83
N THR A 282 15.29 -12.36 -9.70
CA THR A 282 14.20 -11.48 -10.21
C THR A 282 14.19 -11.34 -11.72
N HIS A 283 15.37 -11.45 -12.38
CA HIS A 283 15.55 -11.27 -13.82
C HIS A 283 16.77 -12.06 -14.32
N LYS A 284 16.88 -12.20 -15.64
CA LYS A 284 17.98 -12.91 -16.30
C LYS A 284 18.91 -11.94 -17.02
N VAL A 285 20.21 -12.18 -16.91
CA VAL A 285 21.26 -11.46 -17.64
C VAL A 285 22.20 -12.49 -18.26
N GLY A 286 22.22 -12.58 -19.60
CA GLY A 286 22.95 -13.63 -20.29
C GLY A 286 22.50 -15.03 -19.88
N SER A 287 23.37 -15.81 -19.26
CA SER A 287 23.09 -17.15 -18.73
C SER A 287 22.77 -17.19 -17.23
N THR A 288 22.94 -16.09 -16.52
CA THR A 288 22.77 -16.01 -15.05
C THR A 288 21.43 -15.37 -14.65
N TYR A 289 20.97 -15.68 -13.42
CA TYR A 289 19.80 -15.05 -12.81
C TYR A 289 20.32 -14.14 -11.70
N GLU A 290 19.85 -12.90 -11.74
CA GLU A 290 20.36 -11.84 -10.87
C GLU A 290 19.28 -11.39 -9.88
N ASP A 291 19.75 -10.80 -8.79
CA ASP A 291 18.94 -10.41 -7.64
C ASP A 291 18.48 -8.95 -7.76
N SER A 292 17.58 -8.57 -6.86
CA SER A 292 17.16 -7.18 -6.69
C SER A 292 17.02 -6.86 -5.22
N LYS A 293 17.28 -5.60 -4.88
CA LYS A 293 17.19 -5.11 -3.50
C LYS A 293 16.66 -3.68 -3.45
N ALA A 294 16.02 -3.36 -2.33
CA ALA A 294 15.56 -2.00 -2.07
C ALA A 294 15.61 -1.70 -0.58
N TRP A 295 15.79 -0.43 -0.24
CA TRP A 295 15.68 0.05 1.14
C TRP A 295 15.00 1.41 1.18
N TYR A 296 14.41 1.73 2.32
CA TYR A 296 13.87 3.05 2.57
C TYR A 296 14.09 3.47 4.02
N VAL A 297 14.17 4.79 4.19
CA VAL A 297 14.00 5.49 5.46
C VAL A 297 12.98 6.59 5.22
N GLN A 298 11.92 6.62 6.01
CA GLN A 298 10.93 7.70 5.95
C GLN A 298 10.50 8.11 7.34
N GLY A 299 10.06 9.34 7.48
CA GLY A 299 9.54 9.84 8.73
C GLY A 299 8.60 11.00 8.55
N GLN A 300 7.81 11.26 9.58
CA GLN A 300 6.90 12.39 9.66
C GLN A 300 7.02 13.04 11.03
N LEU A 301 6.98 14.35 11.08
CA LEU A 301 6.79 15.13 12.28
C LEU A 301 5.41 15.80 12.19
N LEU A 302 4.47 15.33 13.01
CA LEU A 302 3.12 15.90 13.12
C LEU A 302 3.04 16.83 14.32
N TYR A 303 2.50 18.03 14.12
CA TYR A 303 2.06 18.88 15.21
C TYR A 303 0.59 18.58 15.53
N ASP A 304 0.35 17.88 16.67
CA ASP A 304 -0.95 17.35 17.07
C ASP A 304 -1.85 18.42 17.74
N GLN A 305 -1.83 19.63 17.21
CA GLN A 305 -2.76 20.71 17.54
C GLN A 305 -3.38 21.26 16.27
N VAL A 306 -4.61 21.70 16.37
CA VAL A 306 -5.32 22.35 15.25
C VAL A 306 -4.72 23.73 15.04
N VAL A 307 -4.18 23.95 13.84
CA VAL A 307 -3.71 25.27 13.38
C VAL A 307 -4.57 25.64 12.17
N GLY A 308 -5.41 26.62 12.33
CA GLY A 308 -6.44 26.94 11.33
C GLY A 308 -7.51 25.85 11.26
N LEU A 309 -7.60 25.10 10.15
CA LEU A 309 -8.61 24.08 9.91
C LEU A 309 -8.15 22.66 10.20
N GLY A 310 -6.85 22.43 10.47
CA GLY A 310 -6.29 21.08 10.58
C GLY A 310 -4.96 21.02 11.30
N LYS A 311 -4.36 19.84 11.29
CA LYS A 311 -3.07 19.55 11.94
C LYS A 311 -1.97 19.46 10.89
N PRO A 312 -0.93 20.33 10.95
CA PRO A 312 0.18 20.30 10.00
C PRO A 312 1.19 19.20 10.32
N ALA A 313 1.77 18.62 9.28
CA ALA A 313 2.88 17.69 9.38
C ALA A 313 3.85 17.84 8.20
N ILE A 314 5.12 17.53 8.43
CA ILE A 314 6.11 17.37 7.36
C ILE A 314 6.57 15.92 7.33
N ALA A 315 6.61 15.32 6.13
CA ALA A 315 7.10 13.98 5.90
C ALA A 315 8.24 14.00 4.88
N VAL A 316 9.25 13.16 5.12
CA VAL A 316 10.42 13.01 4.24
C VAL A 316 10.68 11.52 4.03
N ARG A 317 11.12 11.15 2.83
CA ARG A 317 11.50 9.79 2.46
C ARG A 317 12.76 9.81 1.62
N PHE A 318 13.63 8.86 1.92
CA PHE A 318 14.77 8.48 1.11
C PHE A 318 14.63 6.99 0.80
N ASP A 319 14.77 6.60 -0.46
CA ASP A 319 14.80 5.20 -0.86
C ASP A 319 15.73 4.94 -2.05
N SER A 320 16.13 3.68 -2.17
CA SER A 320 16.93 3.18 -3.28
C SER A 320 16.41 1.81 -3.70
N THR A 321 16.29 1.62 -5.01
CA THR A 321 15.94 0.34 -5.63
C THR A 321 17.01 0.00 -6.64
N GLU A 322 17.47 -1.26 -6.64
CA GLU A 322 18.58 -1.76 -7.45
C GLU A 322 18.23 -3.15 -8.00
N ASN A 323 18.43 -3.33 -9.31
CA ASN A 323 18.36 -4.62 -9.99
C ASN A 323 19.78 -4.93 -10.47
N ASP A 324 20.39 -5.97 -9.89
CA ASP A 324 21.80 -6.26 -10.05
C ASP A 324 22.14 -6.62 -11.52
N LYS A 325 23.25 -6.09 -12.03
CA LYS A 325 23.83 -6.37 -13.37
C LYS A 325 22.87 -6.25 -14.55
N PHE A 326 21.79 -5.49 -14.45
CA PHE A 326 20.72 -5.43 -15.46
C PHE A 326 21.19 -4.91 -16.84
N PHE A 327 22.27 -4.12 -16.90
CA PHE A 327 22.85 -3.52 -18.11
C PHE A 327 24.32 -3.88 -18.26
N ASP A 328 24.66 -4.86 -19.07
CA ASP A 328 26.05 -5.23 -19.43
C ASP A 328 27.00 -5.26 -18.21
N GLY A 329 26.56 -5.90 -17.13
CA GLY A 329 27.30 -5.99 -15.86
C GLY A 329 27.14 -4.79 -14.93
N LYS A 330 26.41 -3.74 -15.30
CA LYS A 330 26.06 -2.61 -14.45
C LYS A 330 24.64 -2.73 -13.89
N ASP A 331 24.43 -2.25 -12.69
CA ASP A 331 23.12 -2.29 -12.02
C ASP A 331 22.12 -1.29 -12.65
N ALA A 332 20.84 -1.67 -12.65
CA ALA A 332 19.75 -0.71 -12.85
C ALA A 332 19.37 -0.13 -11.50
N LYS A 333 19.65 1.16 -11.28
CA LYS A 333 19.51 1.79 -9.97
C LYS A 333 18.73 3.10 -9.99
N LEU A 334 17.85 3.25 -9.02
CA LEU A 334 17.01 4.42 -8.80
C LEU A 334 17.09 4.86 -7.35
N ASN A 335 17.51 6.09 -7.11
CA ASN A 335 17.44 6.74 -5.80
C ASN A 335 16.31 7.77 -5.81
N ARG A 336 15.57 7.87 -4.71
CA ARG A 336 14.49 8.83 -4.56
C ARG A 336 14.63 9.65 -3.29
N ILE A 337 14.23 10.92 -3.40
CA ILE A 337 13.90 11.78 -2.26
C ILE A 337 12.46 12.24 -2.46
N GLY A 338 11.60 11.98 -1.48
CA GLY A 338 10.21 12.46 -1.43
C GLY A 338 10.02 13.40 -0.23
N VAL A 339 9.32 14.49 -0.43
CA VAL A 339 8.95 15.43 0.64
C VAL A 339 7.47 15.76 0.51
N ALA A 340 6.73 15.74 1.62
CA ALA A 340 5.34 16.14 1.67
C ALA A 340 5.06 17.01 2.89
N PHE A 341 4.45 18.17 2.69
CA PHE A 341 3.73 18.88 3.71
C PHE A 341 2.30 18.36 3.73
N ASN A 342 1.93 17.68 4.80
CA ASN A 342 0.60 17.10 5.01
C ASN A 342 -0.22 18.01 5.93
N TYR A 343 -1.47 18.26 5.59
CA TYR A 343 -2.40 19.02 6.40
C TYR A 343 -3.66 18.19 6.65
N TYR A 344 -3.77 17.64 7.86
CA TYR A 344 -4.84 16.72 8.26
C TYR A 344 -6.04 17.48 8.80
N LEU A 345 -7.08 17.64 7.97
CA LEU A 345 -8.34 18.31 8.33
C LEU A 345 -9.19 17.44 9.27
N LYS A 346 -9.28 16.14 8.96
CA LYS A 346 -9.99 15.14 9.77
C LYS A 346 -9.22 13.82 9.81
N GLY A 347 -8.02 13.85 10.40
CA GLY A 347 -7.12 12.70 10.38
C GLY A 347 -6.87 12.19 8.96
N GLN A 348 -6.86 10.87 8.76
CA GLN A 348 -6.71 10.27 7.42
C GLN A 348 -7.97 10.43 6.55
N ALA A 349 -9.13 10.74 7.14
CA ALA A 349 -10.37 10.88 6.40
C ALA A 349 -10.39 12.11 5.48
N ALA A 350 -9.69 13.20 5.84
CA ALA A 350 -9.57 14.38 4.99
C ALA A 350 -8.17 14.97 5.13
N ARG A 351 -7.40 14.96 4.04
CA ARG A 351 -6.02 15.43 3.99
C ARG A 351 -5.73 16.20 2.71
N ILE A 352 -4.98 17.29 2.86
CA ILE A 352 -4.35 18.02 1.77
C ILE A 352 -2.84 17.78 1.88
N SER A 353 -2.17 17.50 0.78
CA SER A 353 -0.70 17.38 0.78
C SER A 353 -0.11 18.15 -0.40
N LEU A 354 0.93 18.92 -0.14
CA LEU A 354 1.78 19.56 -1.14
C LEU A 354 3.17 18.94 -1.04
N GLY A 355 3.74 18.52 -2.14
CA GLY A 355 5.04 17.86 -2.08
C GLY A 355 5.72 17.71 -3.42
N PHE A 356 6.87 17.04 -3.37
CA PHE A 356 7.60 16.65 -4.56
C PHE A 356 8.32 15.31 -4.34
N ASP A 357 8.58 14.62 -5.45
CA ASP A 357 9.49 13.49 -5.53
C ASP A 357 10.59 13.78 -6.55
N ASN A 358 11.83 13.58 -6.16
CA ASN A 358 12.97 13.57 -7.07
C ASN A 358 13.48 12.13 -7.23
N ALA A 359 13.43 11.63 -8.46
CA ALA A 359 13.98 10.35 -8.87
C ALA A 359 15.31 10.58 -9.60
N LYS A 360 16.39 9.94 -9.13
CA LYS A 360 17.71 10.04 -9.74
C LYS A 360 18.25 8.66 -10.10
N TYR A 361 18.34 8.41 -11.39
CA TYR A 361 18.88 7.18 -11.94
C TYR A 361 20.40 7.16 -11.86
N LYS A 362 20.95 6.01 -11.55
CA LYS A 362 22.36 5.75 -11.35
C LYS A 362 22.82 4.56 -12.20
N ASP A 363 24.13 4.36 -12.24
CA ASP A 363 24.81 3.21 -12.84
C ASP A 363 24.29 2.92 -14.26
N GLY A 364 24.00 1.69 -14.63
CA GLY A 364 23.52 1.32 -15.96
C GLY A 364 22.21 2.00 -16.38
N SER A 365 21.28 2.27 -15.43
CA SER A 365 20.07 3.04 -15.72
C SER A 365 20.37 4.46 -16.18
N LYS A 366 21.34 5.13 -15.57
CA LYS A 366 21.78 6.46 -15.98
C LYS A 366 22.32 6.42 -17.41
N ASP A 367 23.27 5.48 -17.68
CA ASP A 367 23.93 5.38 -18.98
C ASP A 367 22.92 5.07 -20.09
N GLN A 368 21.96 4.15 -19.85
CA GLN A 368 20.90 3.80 -20.78
C GLN A 368 19.97 4.98 -21.08
N LEU A 369 19.59 5.75 -20.07
CA LEU A 369 18.71 6.91 -20.25
C LEU A 369 19.41 8.00 -21.04
N GLU A 370 20.65 8.36 -20.70
CA GLU A 370 21.44 9.39 -21.40
C GLU A 370 21.69 9.02 -22.86
N ALA A 371 22.03 7.75 -23.15
CA ALA A 371 22.22 7.25 -24.51
C ALA A 371 20.94 7.37 -25.37
N ASN A 372 19.76 7.33 -24.78
CA ASN A 372 18.47 7.47 -25.46
C ASN A 372 17.85 8.88 -25.37
N GLY A 373 18.62 9.88 -24.94
CA GLY A 373 18.19 11.27 -24.84
C GLY A 373 17.23 11.55 -23.67
N TYR A 374 17.13 10.64 -22.71
CA TYR A 374 16.31 10.83 -21.50
C TYR A 374 17.11 11.47 -20.37
N ARG A 375 16.40 12.17 -19.50
CA ARG A 375 17.00 12.79 -18.32
C ARG A 375 17.17 11.75 -17.20
N ARG A 376 18.35 11.78 -16.55
CA ARG A 376 18.67 10.90 -15.41
C ARG A 376 18.07 11.37 -14.06
N SER A 377 17.59 12.60 -13.99
CA SER A 377 16.99 13.17 -12.78
C SER A 377 15.68 13.84 -13.14
N ILE A 378 14.62 13.43 -12.47
CA ILE A 378 13.24 13.88 -12.68
C ILE A 378 12.69 14.36 -11.35
N THR A 379 12.08 15.55 -11.35
CA THR A 379 11.40 16.09 -10.16
C THR A 379 9.96 16.41 -10.48
N ASP A 380 9.04 15.67 -9.90
CA ASP A 380 7.60 15.90 -10.01
C ASP A 380 7.07 16.58 -8.76
N TRP A 381 6.33 17.68 -8.94
CA TRP A 381 5.59 18.36 -7.87
C TRP A 381 4.14 17.92 -7.89
N TYR A 382 3.50 17.92 -6.73
CA TYR A 382 2.10 17.56 -6.64
C TYR A 382 1.34 18.34 -5.56
N LEU A 383 0.06 18.57 -5.84
CA LEU A 383 -0.97 18.84 -4.84
C LEU A 383 -1.89 17.61 -4.80
N TYR A 384 -2.15 17.12 -3.61
CA TYR A 384 -2.93 15.91 -3.37
C TYR A 384 -4.08 16.21 -2.39
N LEU A 385 -5.26 15.77 -2.76
CA LEU A 385 -6.46 15.83 -1.94
C LEU A 385 -6.95 14.41 -1.67
N GLN A 386 -7.22 14.10 -0.41
CA GLN A 386 -7.78 12.82 0.03
C GLN A 386 -9.07 13.07 0.80
N SER A 387 -10.10 12.31 0.46
CA SER A 387 -11.34 12.22 1.21
C SER A 387 -11.71 10.75 1.42
N GLN A 388 -12.16 10.42 2.62
CA GLN A 388 -12.63 9.09 3.01
C GLN A 388 -13.78 9.24 4.02
N PHE A 389 -14.85 8.55 3.81
CA PHE A 389 -15.95 8.45 4.77
C PHE A 389 -16.59 7.07 4.77
#